data_081fa1b9ae33ca5791ae49f261404071
#
_entry.id   081fa1b9ae33ca5791ae49f261404071
#
_cell.length_a   1.000
_cell.length_b   1.000
_cell.length_c   1.000
_cell.angle_alpha   90.00
_cell.angle_beta   90.00
_cell.angle_gamma   90.00
#
_symmetry.space_group_name_H-M   'P 1'
#
loop_
_entity.id
_entity.type
_entity.pdbx_description
1 polymer ?
#
loop_
_entity_poly.entity_id
_entity_poly.type
_entity_poly.pdbx_seq_one_letter_code
_entity_poly.pdbx_strand_id
1 'polypeptide(L)'
;MAITKQYLKSKPVCKVTFTVPAAEAEEVHVVGTFNDWNTTATPLKKLKNGNFKGAINLDQDQAYEFRYVVDGNYVNDEQADRYQWNDFAWAENGVIEL
;
A
#
# COMPACT_ATOMS: atom_id res chain seq x y z
N MET A 1 8.99 5.64 -3.93
CA MET A 1 7.81 5.23 -3.17
C MET A 1 8.03 5.50 -1.70
N ALA A 2 6.98 5.81 -0.97
CA ALA A 2 7.11 6.10 0.46
C ALA A 2 5.92 5.56 1.22
N ILE A 3 6.19 5.06 2.43
CA ILE A 3 5.17 4.61 3.37
C ILE A 3 5.37 5.40 4.65
N THR A 4 4.34 6.12 5.07
CA THR A 4 4.39 6.90 6.30
C THR A 4 3.40 6.31 7.29
N LYS A 5 3.83 6.12 8.53
CA LYS A 5 3.00 5.56 9.61
C LYS A 5 2.77 6.62 10.66
N GLN A 6 1.51 6.86 11.00
CA GLN A 6 1.14 7.78 12.08
C GLN A 6 0.27 7.03 13.08
N TYR A 7 0.86 6.71 14.23
CA TYR A 7 0.16 6.01 15.30
C TYR A 7 -0.75 6.97 16.04
N LEU A 8 -2.04 6.62 16.16
CA LEU A 8 -3.01 7.45 16.85
C LEU A 8 -2.95 7.17 18.34
N LYS A 9 -3.00 8.24 19.16
CA LYS A 9 -2.89 8.10 20.62
C LYS A 9 -4.17 7.60 21.27
N SER A 10 -5.32 7.89 20.68
CA SER A 10 -6.62 7.61 21.27
C SER A 10 -7.24 6.28 20.83
N LYS A 11 -6.64 5.60 19.86
CA LYS A 11 -7.17 4.34 19.29
C LYS A 11 -6.00 3.43 18.93
N PRO A 12 -6.20 2.10 18.97
CA PRO A 12 -5.16 1.15 18.54
C PRO A 12 -5.07 1.08 17.02
N VAL A 13 -4.96 2.22 16.37
CA VAL A 13 -5.00 2.38 14.91
C VAL A 13 -3.79 3.18 14.46
N CYS A 14 -3.23 2.80 13.32
CA CYS A 14 -2.17 3.54 12.65
C CYS A 14 -2.68 4.04 11.30
N LYS A 15 -2.52 5.34 11.05
CA LYS A 15 -2.78 5.92 9.74
C LYS A 15 -1.58 5.65 8.85
N VAL A 16 -1.75 4.84 7.82
CA VAL A 16 -0.69 4.50 6.87
C VAL A 16 -0.93 5.28 5.59
N THR A 17 0.06 6.07 5.18
CA THR A 17 0.00 6.86 3.95
C THR A 17 0.95 6.26 2.93
N PHE A 18 0.42 5.96 1.74
CA PHE A 18 1.19 5.43 0.62
C PHE A 18 1.42 6.54 -0.40
N THR A 19 2.65 6.65 -0.90
CA THR A 19 3.00 7.60 -1.96
C THR A 19 3.74 6.83 -3.06
N VAL A 20 3.23 6.89 -4.28
CA VAL A 20 3.79 6.18 -5.42
C VAL A 20 4.10 7.19 -6.54
N PRO A 21 5.40 7.38 -6.90
CA PRO A 21 5.76 8.26 -8.00
C PRO A 21 5.54 7.55 -9.33
N ALA A 22 4.37 7.74 -9.91
CA ALA A 22 3.97 7.12 -11.17
C ALA A 22 3.33 8.17 -12.08
N ALA A 23 4.09 9.20 -12.43
CA ALA A 23 3.59 10.37 -13.13
C ALA A 23 2.88 10.06 -14.46
N GLU A 24 3.28 8.99 -15.13
CA GLU A 24 2.70 8.58 -16.42
C GLU A 24 1.55 7.60 -16.28
N ALA A 25 1.26 7.13 -15.07
CA ALA A 25 0.14 6.23 -14.83
C ALA A 25 -1.19 6.98 -14.81
N GLU A 26 -2.26 6.29 -15.18
CA GLU A 26 -3.62 6.82 -15.08
C GLU A 26 -4.28 6.43 -13.75
N GLU A 27 -4.00 5.21 -13.27
CA GLU A 27 -4.60 4.68 -12.05
C GLU A 27 -3.56 3.94 -11.22
N VAL A 28 -3.59 4.16 -9.91
CA VAL A 28 -2.81 3.41 -8.95
C VAL A 28 -3.71 3.03 -7.79
N HIS A 29 -3.70 1.75 -7.43
CA HIS A 29 -4.44 1.22 -6.29
C HIS A 29 -3.47 0.53 -5.35
N VAL A 30 -3.77 0.52 -4.06
CA VAL A 30 -3.08 -0.35 -3.12
C VAL A 30 -3.97 -1.54 -2.80
N VAL A 31 -3.42 -2.73 -2.86
CA VAL A 31 -4.13 -3.98 -2.58
C VAL A 31 -3.38 -4.77 -1.53
N GLY A 32 -4.09 -5.46 -0.68
CA GLY A 32 -3.46 -6.23 0.36
C GLY A 32 -4.45 -6.99 1.21
N THR A 33 -3.94 -7.60 2.28
CA THR A 33 -4.76 -8.36 3.21
C THR A 33 -5.82 -7.51 3.90
N PHE A 34 -5.63 -6.19 3.94
CA PHE A 34 -6.58 -5.25 4.56
C PHE A 34 -7.80 -4.94 3.69
N ASN A 35 -7.81 -5.32 2.43
CA ASN A 35 -8.96 -5.09 1.54
C ASN A 35 -9.24 -6.30 0.64
N ASP A 36 -8.83 -7.50 1.08
CA ASP A 36 -9.02 -8.77 0.35
C ASP A 36 -8.44 -8.73 -1.07
N TRP A 37 -7.35 -7.98 -1.27
CA TRP A 37 -6.68 -7.84 -2.56
C TRP A 37 -7.58 -7.30 -3.67
N ASN A 38 -8.60 -6.53 -3.28
CA ASN A 38 -9.56 -5.94 -4.21
C ASN A 38 -8.93 -4.78 -4.97
N THR A 39 -8.82 -4.91 -6.29
CA THR A 39 -8.15 -3.94 -7.14
C THR A 39 -8.90 -2.62 -7.31
N THR A 40 -10.12 -2.50 -6.78
CA THR A 40 -10.92 -1.28 -6.87
C THR A 40 -11.26 -0.66 -5.51
N ALA A 41 -10.84 -1.29 -4.40
CA ALA A 41 -11.26 -0.85 -3.07
C ALA A 41 -10.50 0.37 -2.56
N THR A 42 -9.22 0.52 -2.91
CA THR A 42 -8.36 1.57 -2.34
C THR A 42 -7.56 2.29 -3.42
N PRO A 43 -8.22 3.16 -4.21
CA PRO A 43 -7.52 3.95 -5.21
C PRO A 43 -6.68 5.04 -4.54
N LEU A 44 -5.50 5.31 -5.08
CA LEU A 44 -4.68 6.45 -4.69
C LEU A 44 -5.00 7.63 -5.60
N LYS A 45 -4.91 8.84 -5.04
CA LYS A 45 -5.23 10.06 -5.77
C LYS A 45 -3.97 10.65 -6.40
N LYS A 46 -4.05 10.99 -7.68
CA LYS A 46 -2.95 11.65 -8.38
C LYS A 46 -2.85 13.11 -7.96
N LEU A 47 -1.66 13.49 -7.52
CA LEU A 47 -1.34 14.86 -7.14
C LEU A 47 -0.79 15.64 -8.33
N LYS A 48 -0.71 16.96 -8.19
CA LYS A 48 -0.20 17.85 -9.25
C LYS A 48 1.25 17.55 -9.64
N ASN A 49 2.04 17.03 -8.69
CA ASN A 49 3.44 16.69 -8.95
C ASN A 49 3.63 15.32 -9.62
N GLY A 50 2.53 14.63 -9.95
CA GLY A 50 2.58 13.32 -10.59
C GLY A 50 2.63 12.13 -9.63
N ASN A 51 2.76 12.35 -8.33
CA ASN A 51 2.70 11.26 -7.35
C ASN A 51 1.24 10.86 -7.09
N PHE A 52 1.05 9.58 -6.82
CA PHE A 52 -0.23 9.07 -6.32
C PHE A 52 -0.13 8.90 -4.81
N LYS A 53 -1.14 9.35 -4.07
CA LYS A 53 -1.11 9.34 -2.62
C LYS A 53 -2.47 8.96 -2.05
N GLY A 54 -2.46 8.19 -0.97
CA GLY A 54 -3.66 7.85 -0.22
C GLY A 54 -3.31 7.30 1.14
N ALA A 55 -4.26 7.38 2.06
CA ALA A 55 -4.07 6.94 3.43
C ALA A 55 -5.21 6.04 3.86
N ILE A 56 -4.89 5.05 4.67
CA ILE A 56 -5.87 4.15 5.30
C ILE A 56 -5.52 3.97 6.77
N ASN A 57 -6.54 3.72 7.57
CA ASN A 57 -6.36 3.40 8.99
C ASN A 57 -6.34 1.88 9.15
N LEU A 58 -5.28 1.36 9.77
CA LEU A 58 -5.09 -0.07 9.99
C LEU A 58 -4.88 -0.33 11.48
N ASP A 59 -5.34 -1.47 11.97
CA ASP A 59 -5.15 -1.85 13.36
C ASP A 59 -3.66 -2.05 13.66
N GLN A 60 -3.23 -1.59 14.85
CA GLN A 60 -1.86 -1.77 15.34
C GLN A 60 -1.61 -3.22 15.77
N ASP A 61 -0.34 -3.53 16.00
CA ASP A 61 0.13 -4.84 16.48
C ASP A 61 -0.17 -5.98 15.52
N GLN A 62 -0.21 -5.67 14.22
CA GLN A 62 -0.43 -6.63 13.15
C GLN A 62 0.50 -6.33 11.98
N ALA A 63 0.69 -7.34 11.14
CA ALA A 63 1.40 -7.19 9.88
C ALA A 63 0.41 -7.35 8.72
N TYR A 64 0.63 -6.60 7.66
CA TYR A 64 -0.23 -6.62 6.47
C TYR A 64 0.63 -6.83 5.24
N GLU A 65 0.22 -7.75 4.38
CA GLU A 65 0.85 -7.92 3.07
C GLU A 65 0.15 -7.03 2.06
N PHE A 66 0.91 -6.44 1.15
CA PHE A 66 0.36 -5.51 0.18
C PHE A 66 1.20 -5.42 -1.08
N ARG A 67 0.59 -4.87 -2.12
CA ARG A 67 1.21 -4.46 -3.37
C ARG A 67 0.47 -3.26 -3.93
N TYR A 68 1.09 -2.61 -4.93
CA TYR A 68 0.39 -1.61 -5.73
C TYR A 68 -0.05 -2.22 -7.04
N VAL A 69 -1.16 -1.72 -7.58
CA VAL A 69 -1.59 -2.03 -8.95
C VAL A 69 -1.50 -0.72 -9.73
N VAL A 70 -0.53 -0.63 -10.64
CA VAL A 70 -0.25 0.55 -11.45
C VAL A 70 -0.69 0.24 -12.86
N ASP A 71 -1.79 0.86 -13.31
CA ASP A 71 -2.38 0.61 -14.64
C ASP A 71 -2.54 -0.89 -14.93
N GLY A 72 -3.00 -1.65 -13.93
CA GLY A 72 -3.22 -3.09 -14.05
C GLY A 72 -2.00 -3.97 -13.77
N ASN A 73 -0.83 -3.40 -13.50
CA ASN A 73 0.39 -4.15 -13.20
C ASN A 73 0.70 -4.13 -11.72
N TYR A 74 1.02 -5.30 -11.15
CA TYR A 74 1.38 -5.43 -9.74
C TYR A 74 2.83 -5.01 -9.54
N VAL A 75 3.06 -4.12 -8.56
CA VAL A 75 4.37 -3.57 -8.25
C VAL A 75 4.57 -3.58 -6.73
N ASN A 76 5.75 -3.96 -6.27
CA ASN A 76 6.12 -3.88 -4.86
C ASN A 76 6.69 -2.51 -4.52
N ASP A 77 6.53 -2.13 -3.23
CA ASP A 77 7.21 -0.99 -2.67
C ASP A 77 8.60 -1.41 -2.20
N GLU A 78 9.62 -0.71 -2.64
CA GLU A 78 11.01 -0.98 -2.25
C GLU A 78 11.30 -0.59 -0.80
N GLN A 79 10.37 0.10 -0.14
CA GLN A 79 10.50 0.55 1.25
C GLN A 79 9.57 -0.18 2.21
N ALA A 80 9.05 -1.34 1.83
CA ALA A 80 8.30 -2.18 2.75
C ALA A 80 9.19 -2.62 3.91
N ASP A 81 8.58 -2.91 5.05
CA ASP A 81 9.34 -3.34 6.24
C ASP A 81 10.05 -4.67 6.01
N ARG A 82 9.41 -5.58 5.28
CA ARG A 82 10.00 -6.83 4.81
C ARG A 82 9.21 -7.36 3.63
N TYR A 83 9.60 -8.50 3.10
CA TYR A 83 8.93 -9.15 1.97
C TYR A 83 8.60 -10.58 2.31
N GLN A 84 7.44 -11.05 1.84
CA GLN A 84 6.95 -12.39 2.08
C GLN A 84 6.66 -13.05 0.74
N TRP A 85 7.24 -14.23 0.50
CA TRP A 85 6.97 -15.01 -0.71
C TRP A 85 5.51 -15.44 -0.76
N ASN A 86 4.90 -15.29 -1.93
CA ASN A 86 3.53 -15.69 -2.19
C ASN A 86 3.52 -16.74 -3.29
N ASP A 87 3.29 -18.00 -2.92
CA ASP A 87 3.25 -19.12 -3.87
C ASP A 87 2.14 -18.98 -4.90
N PHE A 88 1.07 -18.30 -4.54
CA PHE A 88 -0.08 -18.10 -5.41
C PHE A 88 0.26 -17.18 -6.57
N ALA A 89 0.99 -16.11 -6.30
CA ALA A 89 1.36 -15.11 -7.29
C ALA A 89 2.74 -15.35 -7.90
N TRP A 90 3.51 -16.31 -7.38
CA TRP A 90 4.91 -16.56 -7.75
C TRP A 90 5.75 -15.29 -7.64
N ALA A 91 5.52 -14.54 -6.58
CA ALA A 91 6.20 -13.29 -6.33
C ALA A 91 6.20 -12.96 -4.85
N GLU A 92 7.02 -12.00 -4.45
CA GLU A 92 7.01 -11.51 -3.08
C GLU A 92 5.96 -10.42 -2.92
N ASN A 93 5.29 -10.41 -1.75
CA ASN A 93 4.49 -9.29 -1.31
C ASN A 93 5.29 -8.43 -0.37
N GLY A 94 5.08 -7.11 -0.40
CA GLY A 94 5.58 -6.24 0.64
C GLY A 94 4.79 -6.46 1.93
N VAL A 95 5.43 -6.20 3.07
CA VAL A 95 4.80 -6.32 4.38
C VAL A 95 4.97 -5.02 5.14
N ILE A 96 3.87 -4.53 5.72
CA ILE A 96 3.86 -3.42 6.66
C ILE A 96 3.67 -4.01 8.05
N GLU A 97 4.59 -3.68 8.97
CA GLU A 97 4.51 -4.11 10.36
C GLU A 97 4.12 -2.92 11.24
N LEU A 98 2.99 -3.02 11.93
CA LEU A 98 2.47 -1.93 12.76
C LEU A 98 2.51 -2.23 14.25
#